data_084a9b23fd6ab0156117edeb8405f0f4
#
_entry.id   084a9b23fd6ab0156117edeb8405f0f4
#
_cell.length_a   1.000
_cell.length_b   1.000
_cell.length_c   1.000
_cell.angle_alpha   90.00
_cell.angle_beta   90.00
_cell.angle_gamma   90.00
#
_symmetry.space_group_name_H-M   'P 1'
#
loop_
_entity.id
_entity.type
_entity.pdbx_description
1 polymer ?
#
loop_
_entity_poly.entity_id
_entity_poly.type
_entity_poly.pdbx_seq_one_letter_code
_entity_poly.pdbx_strand_id
1 'polypeptide(L)'
;YTYKIKEGIKWDDGTPLTAEDVEYSVKIMLCPLTNNTQIRSNYSTVIKSIELFPNDPLKFTMYAQKLHVDNKYIFSELYIQQKDYWDPERILDKISFENLMSKDFDKKIVTEKLSDYFNEFNKDDNSYQPEKLLGLGAYQVTEWEKGQYIIIERKEDWWGKFDLSIYNTSFPDKIIFKIITDKVSVELALKNQTIDVSTAIDTKTLMDLQKREDFNQNYTSGFIDRYAYSYLGMNTKPDGIERKKFFVDKNVRRAIAYTIP
;
A
#
# COMPACT_ATOMS: atom_id res chain seq x y z
N TYR A 1 13.39 -16.67 -0.44
CA TYR A 1 12.97 -16.31 0.92
C TYR A 1 11.79 -17.21 1.31
N THR A 2 12.01 -18.04 2.35
CA THR A 2 10.96 -18.93 2.85
C THR A 2 10.37 -18.33 4.12
N TYR A 3 9.04 -18.29 4.17
CA TYR A 3 8.27 -17.73 5.28
C TYR A 3 7.35 -18.80 5.86
N LYS A 4 7.05 -18.62 7.14
CA LYS A 4 5.98 -19.35 7.82
C LYS A 4 5.05 -18.32 8.48
N ILE A 5 3.77 -18.40 8.15
CA ILE A 5 2.70 -17.60 8.77
C ILE A 5 2.57 -18.05 10.24
N LYS A 6 2.38 -17.09 11.13
CA LYS A 6 2.10 -17.37 12.54
C LYS A 6 0.77 -18.10 12.66
N GLU A 7 0.74 -19.13 13.48
CA GLU A 7 -0.49 -19.89 13.76
C GLU A 7 -1.55 -19.02 14.46
N GLY A 8 -2.81 -19.30 14.20
CA GLY A 8 -3.95 -18.66 14.88
C GLY A 8 -4.38 -17.32 14.29
N ILE A 9 -3.74 -16.83 13.22
CA ILE A 9 -4.20 -15.63 12.51
C ILE A 9 -5.48 -15.95 11.76
N LYS A 10 -6.49 -15.09 11.91
CA LYS A 10 -7.83 -15.26 11.32
C LYS A 10 -8.32 -13.97 10.68
N TRP A 11 -9.07 -14.15 9.61
CA TRP A 11 -9.87 -13.11 8.98
C TRP A 11 -11.08 -12.72 9.83
N ASP A 12 -11.79 -11.66 9.45
CA ASP A 12 -12.96 -11.15 10.18
C ASP A 12 -14.15 -12.12 10.18
N ASP A 13 -14.22 -13.03 9.21
CA ASP A 13 -15.20 -14.11 9.15
C ASP A 13 -14.81 -15.37 9.97
N GLY A 14 -13.66 -15.32 10.64
CA GLY A 14 -13.12 -16.40 11.47
C GLY A 14 -12.32 -17.46 10.71
N THR A 15 -12.21 -17.38 9.37
CA THR A 15 -11.39 -18.29 8.58
C THR A 15 -9.89 -18.04 8.80
N PRO A 16 -9.04 -19.08 8.74
CA PRO A 16 -7.61 -18.92 8.96
C PRO A 16 -6.92 -18.23 7.77
N LEU A 17 -5.93 -17.40 8.06
CA LEU A 17 -4.97 -16.93 7.04
C LEU A 17 -4.08 -18.09 6.59
N THR A 18 -3.93 -18.27 5.28
CA THR A 18 -3.09 -19.30 4.68
C THR A 18 -2.11 -18.73 3.65
N ALA A 19 -1.16 -19.55 3.23
CA ALA A 19 -0.23 -19.20 2.15
C ALA A 19 -0.94 -19.05 0.79
N GLU A 20 -2.15 -19.60 0.60
CA GLU A 20 -2.96 -19.37 -0.60
C GLU A 20 -3.44 -17.92 -0.69
N ASP A 21 -3.76 -17.28 0.44
CA ASP A 21 -4.14 -15.86 0.48
C ASP A 21 -2.95 -14.98 0.04
N VAL A 22 -1.73 -15.35 0.46
CA VAL A 22 -0.51 -14.64 0.06
C VAL A 22 -0.26 -14.81 -1.44
N GLU A 23 -0.36 -16.04 -1.96
CA GLU A 23 -0.20 -16.30 -3.40
C GLU A 23 -1.23 -15.52 -4.23
N TYR A 24 -2.49 -15.59 -3.84
CA TYR A 24 -3.59 -14.86 -4.47
C TYR A 24 -3.30 -13.35 -4.50
N SER A 25 -2.93 -12.78 -3.36
CA SER A 25 -2.65 -11.35 -3.23
C SER A 25 -1.52 -10.89 -4.16
N VAL A 26 -0.46 -11.69 -4.24
CA VAL A 26 0.65 -11.39 -5.15
C VAL A 26 0.23 -11.55 -6.62
N LYS A 27 -0.62 -12.52 -6.95
CA LYS A 27 -1.18 -12.65 -8.31
C LYS A 27 -2.02 -11.41 -8.68
N ILE A 28 -2.85 -10.90 -7.77
CA ILE A 28 -3.60 -9.64 -7.97
C ILE A 28 -2.64 -8.45 -8.21
N MET A 29 -1.59 -8.31 -7.39
CA MET A 29 -0.61 -7.21 -7.54
C MET A 29 0.14 -7.27 -8.87
N LEU A 30 0.38 -8.46 -9.40
CA LEU A 30 1.14 -8.67 -10.63
C LEU A 30 0.27 -8.71 -11.89
N CYS A 31 -1.05 -8.87 -11.76
CA CYS A 31 -1.94 -9.05 -12.91
C CYS A 31 -2.07 -7.75 -13.71
N PRO A 32 -1.90 -7.82 -15.06
CA PRO A 32 -2.09 -6.66 -15.93
C PRO A 32 -3.51 -6.09 -15.92
N LEU A 33 -4.51 -6.90 -15.56
CA LEU A 33 -5.92 -6.49 -15.52
C LEU A 33 -6.30 -5.77 -14.22
N THR A 34 -5.46 -5.81 -13.18
CA THR A 34 -5.69 -5.03 -11.96
C THR A 34 -5.50 -3.53 -12.26
N ASN A 35 -6.47 -2.71 -11.88
CA ASN A 35 -6.43 -1.26 -12.11
C ASN A 35 -5.45 -0.53 -11.17
N ASN A 36 -4.21 -1.03 -11.07
CA ASN A 36 -3.14 -0.44 -10.29
C ASN A 36 -1.77 -0.64 -10.93
N THR A 37 -1.50 0.12 -11.98
CA THR A 37 -0.25 0.04 -12.74
C THR A 37 0.99 0.36 -11.91
N GLN A 38 0.86 1.22 -10.89
CA GLN A 38 1.98 1.60 -10.01
C GLN A 38 2.41 0.42 -9.13
N ILE A 39 1.47 -0.25 -8.48
CA ILE A 39 1.76 -1.45 -7.67
C ILE A 39 2.39 -2.52 -8.56
N ARG A 40 1.77 -2.83 -9.68
CA ARG A 40 2.32 -3.80 -10.62
C ARG A 40 3.74 -3.47 -11.04
N SER A 41 4.03 -2.22 -11.39
CA SER A 41 5.37 -1.77 -11.79
C SER A 41 6.41 -2.01 -10.68
N ASN A 42 6.06 -1.72 -9.44
CA ASN A 42 6.95 -1.88 -8.30
C ASN A 42 7.24 -3.37 -8.03
N TYR A 43 6.21 -4.19 -7.93
CA TYR A 43 6.36 -5.59 -7.52
C TYR A 43 6.84 -6.52 -8.65
N SER A 44 6.46 -6.28 -9.93
CA SER A 44 6.88 -7.12 -11.06
C SER A 44 8.37 -7.12 -11.34
N THR A 45 9.08 -6.09 -10.93
CA THR A 45 10.54 -6.01 -11.06
C THR A 45 11.27 -6.81 -9.98
N VAL A 46 10.59 -7.16 -8.90
CA VAL A 46 11.16 -7.78 -7.70
C VAL A 46 10.68 -9.21 -7.50
N ILE A 47 9.37 -9.46 -7.58
CA ILE A 47 8.78 -10.77 -7.35
C ILE A 47 8.78 -11.58 -8.64
N LYS A 48 9.29 -12.82 -8.56
CA LYS A 48 9.26 -13.79 -9.67
C LYS A 48 8.09 -14.74 -9.53
N SER A 49 7.94 -15.37 -8.39
CA SER A 49 6.89 -16.37 -8.12
C SER A 49 6.77 -16.65 -6.63
N ILE A 50 5.70 -17.34 -6.27
CA ILE A 50 5.51 -17.97 -4.96
C ILE A 50 5.37 -19.49 -5.18
N GLU A 51 5.92 -20.27 -4.25
CA GLU A 51 5.76 -21.70 -4.16
C GLU A 51 5.09 -22.04 -2.82
N LEU A 52 4.00 -22.78 -2.88
CA LEU A 52 3.26 -23.28 -1.74
C LEU A 52 3.76 -24.67 -1.33
N PHE A 53 3.61 -25.00 -0.06
CA PHE A 53 3.94 -26.32 0.50
C PHE A 53 2.66 -27.12 0.71
N PRO A 54 2.38 -28.20 -0.05
CA PRO A 54 1.11 -28.95 0.04
C PRO A 54 0.80 -29.51 1.43
N ASN A 55 1.83 -29.80 2.21
CA ASN A 55 1.69 -30.38 3.56
C ASN A 55 1.78 -29.35 4.69
N ASP A 56 1.96 -28.06 4.40
CA ASP A 56 2.00 -26.98 5.39
C ASP A 56 1.34 -25.71 4.82
N PRO A 57 0.04 -25.50 5.08
CA PRO A 57 -0.73 -24.39 4.51
C PRO A 57 -0.26 -23.02 5.02
N LEU A 58 0.60 -22.97 6.03
CA LEU A 58 1.15 -21.74 6.57
C LEU A 58 2.53 -21.40 5.99
N LYS A 59 3.10 -22.27 5.15
CA LYS A 59 4.46 -22.12 4.63
C LYS A 59 4.47 -21.83 3.15
N PHE A 60 5.32 -20.88 2.73
CA PHE A 60 5.55 -20.56 1.34
C PHE A 60 6.96 -20.04 1.10
N THR A 61 7.42 -20.11 -0.14
CA THR A 61 8.68 -19.52 -0.59
C THR A 61 8.42 -18.47 -1.66
N MET A 62 8.92 -17.26 -1.44
CA MET A 62 8.92 -16.19 -2.45
C MET A 62 10.25 -16.17 -3.20
N TYR A 63 10.18 -16.21 -4.51
CA TYR A 63 11.32 -16.11 -5.40
C TYR A 63 11.45 -14.70 -5.95
N ALA A 64 12.64 -14.11 -5.83
CA ALA A 64 12.96 -12.80 -6.39
C ALA A 64 13.40 -12.92 -7.86
N GLN A 65 13.14 -11.89 -8.68
CA GLN A 65 13.67 -11.78 -10.05
C GLN A 65 15.20 -11.75 -10.05
N LYS A 66 15.77 -11.06 -9.09
CA LYS A 66 17.23 -10.94 -8.87
C LYS A 66 17.53 -10.66 -7.41
N LEU A 67 18.74 -10.95 -6.98
CA LEU A 67 19.19 -10.58 -5.65
C LEU A 67 19.37 -9.06 -5.55
N HIS A 68 18.65 -8.44 -4.61
CA HIS A 68 18.76 -7.03 -4.30
C HIS A 68 18.60 -6.81 -2.79
N VAL A 69 19.22 -5.78 -2.24
CA VAL A 69 19.17 -5.45 -0.82
C VAL A 69 17.74 -5.18 -0.32
N ASP A 70 16.91 -4.58 -1.16
CA ASP A 70 15.54 -4.19 -0.83
C ASP A 70 14.52 -5.34 -0.94
N ASN A 71 14.90 -6.51 -1.46
CA ASN A 71 13.95 -7.61 -1.66
C ASN A 71 13.24 -7.99 -0.35
N LYS A 72 13.99 -8.07 0.74
CA LYS A 72 13.42 -8.42 2.05
C LYS A 72 12.40 -7.40 2.51
N TYR A 73 12.67 -6.12 2.30
CA TYR A 73 11.78 -5.03 2.63
C TYR A 73 10.48 -5.09 1.80
N ILE A 74 10.61 -5.19 0.48
CA ILE A 74 9.46 -5.27 -0.44
C ILE A 74 8.60 -6.50 -0.14
N PHE A 75 9.21 -7.64 0.19
CA PHE A 75 8.47 -8.86 0.55
C PHE A 75 7.75 -8.77 1.89
N SER A 76 8.13 -7.82 2.76
CA SER A 76 7.45 -7.58 4.03
C SER A 76 6.30 -6.56 3.93
N GLU A 77 6.15 -5.88 2.80
CA GLU A 77 5.12 -4.85 2.58
C GLU A 77 3.95 -5.32 1.70
N LEU A 78 3.63 -6.62 1.74
CA LEU A 78 2.51 -7.15 0.95
C LEU A 78 1.17 -6.80 1.60
N TYR A 79 0.23 -6.37 0.76
CA TYR A 79 -1.18 -6.23 1.14
C TYR A 79 -1.88 -7.55 0.90
N ILE A 80 -2.16 -8.29 1.98
CA ILE A 80 -2.79 -9.60 1.89
C ILE A 80 -4.31 -9.44 1.83
N GLN A 81 -4.94 -10.12 0.88
CA GLN A 81 -6.39 -10.18 0.66
C GLN A 81 -6.88 -11.61 0.85
N GLN A 82 -8.09 -11.75 1.35
CA GLN A 82 -8.72 -13.06 1.55
C GLN A 82 -9.11 -13.66 0.21
N LYS A 83 -8.48 -14.78 -0.16
CA LYS A 83 -8.69 -15.45 -1.43
C LYS A 83 -10.14 -15.94 -1.59
N ASP A 84 -10.65 -16.67 -0.59
CA ASP A 84 -11.98 -17.28 -0.69
C ASP A 84 -13.11 -16.25 -0.76
N TYR A 85 -12.90 -15.04 -0.24
CA TYR A 85 -13.83 -13.93 -0.39
C TYR A 85 -13.82 -13.33 -1.80
N TRP A 86 -12.61 -13.05 -2.32
CA TRP A 86 -12.46 -12.33 -3.58
C TRP A 86 -12.46 -13.23 -4.81
N ASP A 87 -12.01 -14.49 -4.69
CA ASP A 87 -11.93 -15.46 -5.79
C ASP A 87 -12.51 -16.83 -5.38
N PRO A 88 -13.81 -16.88 -4.98
CA PRO A 88 -14.45 -18.14 -4.56
C PRO A 88 -14.50 -19.19 -5.68
N GLU A 89 -14.42 -18.77 -6.92
CA GLU A 89 -14.39 -19.66 -8.09
C GLU A 89 -12.99 -20.10 -8.50
N ARG A 90 -11.97 -19.67 -7.75
CA ARG A 90 -10.55 -20.02 -7.97
C ARG A 90 -10.07 -19.76 -9.39
N ILE A 91 -10.44 -18.60 -9.95
CA ILE A 91 -10.11 -18.18 -11.31
C ILE A 91 -8.61 -17.99 -11.45
N LEU A 92 -7.97 -17.34 -10.46
CA LEU A 92 -6.54 -17.06 -10.48
C LEU A 92 -5.66 -18.27 -10.17
N ASP A 93 -6.20 -19.36 -9.64
CA ASP A 93 -5.44 -20.61 -9.49
C ASP A 93 -4.94 -21.17 -10.83
N LYS A 94 -5.68 -20.91 -11.89
CA LYS A 94 -5.36 -21.34 -13.26
C LYS A 94 -4.32 -20.48 -13.95
N ILE A 95 -3.92 -19.35 -13.35
CA ILE A 95 -2.98 -18.41 -13.92
C ILE A 95 -1.63 -18.56 -13.21
N SER A 96 -0.61 -18.98 -13.95
CA SER A 96 0.75 -19.08 -13.41
C SER A 96 1.43 -17.71 -13.32
N PHE A 97 2.45 -17.59 -12.46
CA PHE A 97 3.27 -16.37 -12.40
C PHE A 97 3.97 -16.06 -13.72
N GLU A 98 4.35 -17.08 -14.48
CA GLU A 98 4.93 -16.92 -15.82
C GLU A 98 3.91 -16.28 -16.78
N ASN A 99 2.66 -16.69 -16.72
CA ASN A 99 1.57 -16.08 -17.49
C ASN A 99 1.42 -14.59 -17.14
N LEU A 100 1.40 -14.22 -15.85
CA LEU A 100 1.25 -12.84 -15.41
C LEU A 100 2.38 -11.91 -15.86
N MET A 101 3.57 -12.48 -16.09
CA MET A 101 4.76 -11.75 -16.56
C MET A 101 4.91 -11.78 -18.10
N SER A 102 4.04 -12.50 -18.80
CA SER A 102 4.11 -12.61 -20.26
C SER A 102 3.81 -11.29 -20.95
N LYS A 103 4.58 -10.97 -21.99
CA LYS A 103 4.30 -9.82 -22.87
C LYS A 103 3.04 -10.02 -23.73
N ASP A 104 2.64 -11.26 -23.94
CA ASP A 104 1.45 -11.65 -24.71
C ASP A 104 0.27 -12.00 -23.80
N PHE A 105 0.26 -11.52 -22.54
CA PHE A 105 -0.78 -11.82 -21.56
C PHE A 105 -2.19 -11.63 -22.14
N ASP A 106 -2.46 -10.47 -22.73
CA ASP A 106 -3.78 -10.11 -23.26
C ASP A 106 -4.26 -11.04 -24.40
N LYS A 107 -3.32 -11.60 -25.17
CA LYS A 107 -3.66 -12.43 -26.35
C LYS A 107 -3.85 -13.91 -26.02
N LYS A 108 -3.16 -14.40 -24.98
CA LYS A 108 -3.05 -15.84 -24.71
C LYS A 108 -3.76 -16.29 -23.44
N ILE A 109 -3.90 -15.38 -22.48
CA ILE A 109 -4.31 -15.73 -21.12
C ILE A 109 -5.68 -15.16 -20.79
N VAL A 110 -6.04 -14.00 -21.35
CA VAL A 110 -7.31 -13.34 -21.03
C VAL A 110 -8.46 -14.13 -21.66
N THR A 111 -9.31 -14.66 -20.79
CA THR A 111 -10.60 -15.28 -21.13
C THR A 111 -11.74 -14.33 -20.75
N GLU A 112 -12.94 -14.57 -21.27
CA GLU A 112 -14.14 -13.84 -20.87
C GLU A 112 -14.33 -13.88 -19.35
N LYS A 113 -14.26 -15.07 -18.75
CA LYS A 113 -14.38 -15.26 -17.31
C LYS A 113 -13.35 -14.46 -16.50
N LEU A 114 -12.10 -14.40 -16.96
CA LEU A 114 -11.05 -13.61 -16.32
C LEU A 114 -11.34 -12.09 -16.45
N SER A 115 -11.81 -11.67 -17.62
CA SER A 115 -12.20 -10.26 -17.84
C SER A 115 -13.36 -9.87 -16.94
N ASP A 116 -14.40 -10.70 -16.83
CA ASP A 116 -15.56 -10.43 -15.98
C ASP A 116 -15.17 -10.36 -14.50
N TYR A 117 -14.30 -11.25 -14.07
CA TYR A 117 -13.74 -11.21 -12.70
C TYR A 117 -13.05 -9.86 -12.41
N PHE A 118 -12.16 -9.39 -13.30
CA PHE A 118 -11.46 -8.13 -13.08
C PHE A 118 -12.34 -6.90 -13.29
N ASN A 119 -13.38 -6.98 -14.13
CA ASN A 119 -14.38 -5.93 -14.24
C ASN A 119 -15.15 -5.75 -12.93
N GLU A 120 -15.44 -6.84 -12.22
CA GLU A 120 -16.07 -6.78 -10.90
C GLU A 120 -15.07 -6.32 -9.83
N PHE A 121 -13.88 -6.92 -9.78
CA PHE A 121 -12.84 -6.61 -8.80
C PHE A 121 -12.42 -5.14 -8.82
N ASN A 122 -12.30 -4.54 -10.00
CA ASN A 122 -11.83 -3.16 -10.20
C ASN A 122 -12.93 -2.09 -9.99
N LYS A 123 -14.14 -2.46 -9.60
CA LYS A 123 -15.19 -1.45 -9.35
C LYS A 123 -14.76 -0.52 -8.21
N ASP A 124 -14.92 0.79 -8.43
CA ASP A 124 -14.59 1.81 -7.41
C ASP A 124 -15.31 1.56 -6.09
N ASP A 125 -16.56 1.11 -6.14
CA ASP A 125 -17.37 0.82 -4.96
C ASP A 125 -16.73 -0.23 -4.04
N ASN A 126 -15.96 -1.18 -4.58
CA ASN A 126 -15.27 -2.18 -3.77
C ASN A 126 -14.24 -1.58 -2.80
N SER A 127 -13.69 -0.40 -3.13
CA SER A 127 -12.66 0.26 -2.33
C SER A 127 -13.21 1.11 -1.19
N TYR A 128 -14.51 1.46 -1.23
CA TYR A 128 -15.10 2.41 -0.27
C TYR A 128 -16.24 1.82 0.56
N GLN A 129 -16.54 0.54 0.42
CA GLN A 129 -17.56 -0.16 1.20
C GLN A 129 -16.88 -0.88 2.38
N PRO A 130 -17.08 -0.41 3.63
CA PRO A 130 -16.43 -0.98 4.82
C PRO A 130 -16.61 -2.48 4.94
N GLU A 131 -17.78 -3.01 4.60
CA GLU A 131 -18.13 -4.44 4.66
C GLU A 131 -17.33 -5.33 3.69
N LYS A 132 -16.69 -4.73 2.68
CA LYS A 132 -15.79 -5.42 1.74
C LYS A 132 -14.33 -5.35 2.12
N LEU A 133 -13.98 -4.53 3.12
CA LEU A 133 -12.61 -4.30 3.56
C LEU A 133 -12.24 -5.25 4.71
N LEU A 134 -12.21 -6.55 4.39
CA LEU A 134 -11.79 -7.58 5.34
C LEU A 134 -10.30 -7.45 5.65
N GLY A 135 -9.94 -7.57 6.92
CA GLY A 135 -8.58 -7.38 7.37
C GLY A 135 -8.16 -8.30 8.51
N LEU A 136 -6.84 -8.43 8.68
CA LEU A 136 -6.19 -9.23 9.73
C LEU A 136 -5.81 -8.40 10.96
N GLY A 137 -5.90 -7.08 10.87
CA GLY A 137 -5.51 -6.15 11.94
C GLY A 137 -6.53 -6.04 13.06
N ALA A 138 -6.12 -5.34 14.13
CA ALA A 138 -6.95 -5.14 15.34
C ALA A 138 -8.17 -4.22 15.11
N TYR A 139 -8.20 -3.50 14.01
CA TYR A 139 -9.25 -2.55 13.68
C TYR A 139 -9.95 -2.94 12.38
N GLN A 140 -11.23 -2.61 12.29
CA GLN A 140 -12.04 -2.71 11.08
C GLN A 140 -12.49 -1.31 10.64
N VAL A 141 -12.60 -1.10 9.33
CA VAL A 141 -13.21 0.11 8.79
C VAL A 141 -14.71 0.04 9.05
N THR A 142 -15.26 1.05 9.72
CA THR A 142 -16.70 1.13 10.00
C THR A 142 -17.39 2.21 9.16
N GLU A 143 -16.62 3.21 8.73
CA GLU A 143 -17.15 4.29 7.90
C GLU A 143 -16.04 4.85 6.99
N TRP A 144 -16.37 5.14 5.75
CA TRP A 144 -15.47 5.79 4.80
C TRP A 144 -16.22 6.83 3.98
N GLU A 145 -16.04 8.11 4.33
CA GLU A 145 -16.55 9.23 3.54
C GLU A 145 -15.46 9.77 2.62
N LYS A 146 -15.65 9.56 1.31
CA LYS A 146 -14.63 9.86 0.29
C LYS A 146 -14.21 11.32 0.34
N GLY A 147 -12.90 11.55 0.53
CA GLY A 147 -12.31 12.89 0.57
C GLY A 147 -12.52 13.64 1.89
N GLN A 148 -13.15 13.04 2.89
CA GLN A 148 -13.41 13.68 4.18
C GLN A 148 -12.75 12.93 5.34
N TYR A 149 -13.11 11.67 5.57
CA TYR A 149 -12.56 10.88 6.67
C TYR A 149 -12.72 9.38 6.48
N ILE A 150 -11.96 8.63 7.28
CA ILE A 150 -12.10 7.18 7.45
C ILE A 150 -12.20 6.93 8.95
N ILE A 151 -13.16 6.11 9.37
CA ILE A 151 -13.30 5.65 10.75
C ILE A 151 -12.95 4.17 10.82
N ILE A 152 -12.07 3.84 11.77
CA ILE A 152 -11.80 2.45 12.12
C ILE A 152 -12.09 2.24 13.60
N GLU A 153 -12.69 1.10 13.93
CA GLU A 153 -13.03 0.71 15.29
C GLU A 153 -12.35 -0.61 15.66
N ARG A 154 -11.98 -0.71 16.93
CA ARG A 154 -11.30 -1.90 17.45
C ARG A 154 -12.25 -3.08 17.46
N LYS A 155 -11.75 -4.22 16.95
CA LYS A 155 -12.48 -5.49 16.97
C LYS A 155 -12.50 -6.08 18.39
N GLU A 156 -13.64 -6.60 18.81
CA GLU A 156 -13.77 -7.25 20.10
C GLU A 156 -13.07 -8.62 20.13
N ASP A 157 -13.18 -9.39 19.05
CA ASP A 157 -12.69 -10.76 18.93
C ASP A 157 -11.50 -10.91 17.97
N TRP A 158 -10.59 -9.93 18.01
CA TRP A 158 -9.38 -10.00 17.19
C TRP A 158 -8.44 -11.11 17.67
N TRP A 159 -7.92 -11.93 16.76
CA TRP A 159 -7.02 -13.05 17.03
C TRP A 159 -5.76 -12.67 17.83
N GLY A 160 -5.25 -11.45 17.68
CA GLY A 160 -4.05 -10.95 18.36
C GLY A 160 -4.31 -10.26 19.70
N LYS A 161 -5.54 -10.24 20.20
CA LYS A 161 -5.96 -9.54 21.43
C LYS A 161 -5.10 -9.86 22.66
N PHE A 162 -4.62 -11.09 22.76
CA PHE A 162 -3.81 -11.56 23.89
C PHE A 162 -2.31 -11.68 23.57
N ASP A 163 -1.88 -11.19 22.41
CA ASP A 163 -0.46 -11.12 22.06
C ASP A 163 0.18 -9.95 22.82
N LEU A 164 1.19 -10.26 23.63
CA LEU A 164 1.89 -9.28 24.46
C LEU A 164 2.94 -8.46 23.68
N SER A 165 3.05 -8.65 22.37
CA SER A 165 3.92 -7.85 21.52
C SER A 165 3.47 -6.38 21.51
N ILE A 166 4.41 -5.45 21.68
CA ILE A 166 4.13 -4.01 21.58
C ILE A 166 3.50 -3.62 20.24
N TYR A 167 3.76 -4.39 19.18
CA TYR A 167 3.19 -4.15 17.84
C TYR A 167 1.73 -4.56 17.72
N ASN A 168 1.21 -5.34 18.67
CA ASN A 168 -0.16 -5.82 18.69
C ASN A 168 -1.00 -5.11 19.77
N THR A 169 -0.49 -4.04 20.37
CA THR A 169 -1.28 -3.21 21.27
C THR A 169 -2.28 -2.37 20.45
N SER A 170 -3.53 -2.38 20.87
CA SER A 170 -4.61 -1.68 20.20
C SER A 170 -5.42 -0.91 21.26
N PHE A 171 -4.85 0.20 21.77
CA PHE A 171 -5.44 0.95 22.88
C PHE A 171 -6.70 1.74 22.53
N PRO A 172 -6.71 2.56 21.45
CA PRO A 172 -7.91 3.32 21.11
C PRO A 172 -9.07 2.40 20.73
N ASP A 173 -10.29 2.71 21.19
CA ASP A 173 -11.48 2.02 20.72
C ASP A 173 -11.84 2.42 19.29
N LYS A 174 -11.52 3.68 18.94
CA LYS A 174 -11.85 4.30 17.67
C LYS A 174 -10.73 5.22 17.20
N ILE A 175 -10.41 5.17 15.90
CA ILE A 175 -9.46 6.08 15.24
C ILE A 175 -10.16 6.72 14.06
N ILE A 176 -10.07 8.04 13.95
CA ILE A 176 -10.65 8.84 12.87
C ILE A 176 -9.52 9.46 12.05
N PHE A 177 -9.36 9.03 10.81
CA PHE A 177 -8.45 9.64 9.85
C PHE A 177 -9.16 10.78 9.13
N LYS A 178 -8.88 12.03 9.51
CA LYS A 178 -9.42 13.22 8.84
C LYS A 178 -8.56 13.59 7.64
N ILE A 179 -9.17 13.84 6.49
CA ILE A 179 -8.49 14.28 5.27
C ILE A 179 -8.51 15.81 5.22
N ILE A 180 -7.42 16.44 5.65
CA ILE A 180 -7.26 17.90 5.65
C ILE A 180 -6.19 18.23 4.61
N THR A 181 -6.61 18.79 3.47
CA THR A 181 -5.70 19.07 2.34
C THR A 181 -4.95 20.40 2.47
N ASP A 182 -5.51 21.35 3.22
CA ASP A 182 -4.92 22.67 3.41
C ASP A 182 -4.01 22.69 4.65
N LYS A 183 -2.77 23.16 4.45
CA LYS A 183 -1.75 23.20 5.53
C LYS A 183 -2.10 24.13 6.68
N VAL A 184 -2.72 25.27 6.40
CA VAL A 184 -3.15 26.22 7.44
C VAL A 184 -4.26 25.62 8.29
N SER A 185 -5.15 24.87 7.66
CA SER A 185 -6.20 24.13 8.35
C SER A 185 -5.66 23.03 9.27
N VAL A 186 -4.57 22.35 8.88
CA VAL A 186 -3.89 21.38 9.77
C VAL A 186 -3.28 22.08 10.98
N GLU A 187 -2.60 23.23 10.78
CA GLU A 187 -2.04 24.02 11.87
C GLU A 187 -3.12 24.49 12.84
N LEU A 188 -4.24 24.97 12.30
CA LEU A 188 -5.39 25.41 13.11
C LEU A 188 -6.03 24.24 13.88
N ALA A 189 -6.13 23.07 13.27
CA ALA A 189 -6.67 21.88 13.90
C ALA A 189 -5.79 21.42 15.08
N LEU A 190 -4.47 21.47 14.94
CA LEU A 190 -3.54 21.23 16.05
C LEU A 190 -3.69 22.27 17.16
N LYS A 191 -3.72 23.56 16.79
CA LYS A 191 -3.90 24.66 17.74
C LYS A 191 -5.20 24.54 18.55
N ASN A 192 -6.27 24.12 17.91
CA ASN A 192 -7.58 23.93 18.53
C ASN A 192 -7.75 22.53 19.16
N GLN A 193 -6.70 21.69 19.14
CA GLN A 193 -6.71 20.33 19.69
C GLN A 193 -7.85 19.47 19.12
N THR A 194 -8.17 19.64 17.82
CA THR A 194 -9.20 18.85 17.13
C THR A 194 -8.64 17.65 16.38
N ILE A 195 -7.32 17.48 16.40
CA ILE A 195 -6.58 16.30 15.96
C ILE A 195 -5.49 15.96 16.95
N ASP A 196 -5.23 14.68 17.17
CA ASP A 196 -4.26 14.17 18.13
C ASP A 196 -2.90 13.88 17.50
N VAL A 197 -2.87 13.51 16.23
CA VAL A 197 -1.66 13.13 15.48
C VAL A 197 -1.68 13.74 14.09
N SER A 198 -0.54 14.24 13.64
CA SER A 198 -0.34 14.67 12.24
C SER A 198 1.07 14.34 11.76
N THR A 199 1.18 13.81 10.53
CA THR A 199 2.45 13.65 9.80
C THR A 199 2.56 14.61 8.62
N ALA A 200 1.57 15.50 8.43
CA ALA A 200 1.43 16.38 7.27
C ALA A 200 1.94 17.80 7.51
N ILE A 201 2.80 18.00 8.50
CA ILE A 201 3.36 19.31 8.84
C ILE A 201 4.70 19.48 8.12
N ASP A 202 4.89 20.57 7.40
CA ASP A 202 6.20 20.86 6.81
C ASP A 202 7.22 21.31 7.89
N THR A 203 8.49 21.12 7.57
CA THR A 203 9.62 21.36 8.48
C THR A 203 9.61 22.77 9.08
N LYS A 204 9.36 23.80 8.26
CA LYS A 204 9.35 25.19 8.75
C LYS A 204 8.23 25.43 9.74
N THR A 205 7.04 25.03 9.39
CA THR A 205 5.86 25.15 10.28
C THR A 205 6.08 24.39 11.58
N LEU A 206 6.63 23.16 11.52
CA LEU A 206 6.92 22.41 12.74
C LEU A 206 7.96 23.11 13.64
N MET A 207 9.04 23.64 13.04
CA MET A 207 10.04 24.40 13.80
C MET A 207 9.45 25.67 14.47
N ASP A 208 8.48 26.32 13.82
CA ASP A 208 7.81 27.47 14.40
C ASP A 208 6.80 27.06 15.49
N LEU A 209 6.09 25.95 15.34
CA LEU A 209 5.23 25.39 16.37
C LEU A 209 6.03 24.96 17.61
N GLN A 210 7.20 24.35 17.44
CA GLN A 210 8.08 23.93 18.55
C GLN A 210 8.60 25.09 19.44
N LYS A 211 8.56 26.33 18.96
CA LYS A 211 8.90 27.53 19.76
C LYS A 211 7.77 27.96 20.68
N ARG A 212 6.59 27.40 20.52
CA ARG A 212 5.38 27.80 21.26
C ARG A 212 5.17 26.89 22.46
N GLU A 213 4.95 27.52 23.61
CA GLU A 213 4.72 26.82 24.88
C GLU A 213 3.40 26.01 24.85
N ASP A 214 2.31 26.62 24.34
CA ASP A 214 1.00 25.96 24.22
C ASP A 214 1.03 24.70 23.34
N PHE A 215 1.86 24.69 22.28
CA PHE A 215 2.06 23.51 21.45
C PHE A 215 2.82 22.41 22.20
N ASN A 216 3.93 22.75 22.86
CA ASN A 216 4.77 21.79 23.57
C ASN A 216 4.12 21.21 24.84
N GLN A 217 3.12 21.89 25.41
CA GLN A 217 2.33 21.35 26.51
C GLN A 217 1.35 20.24 26.04
N ASN A 218 0.89 20.30 24.80
CA ASN A 218 -0.15 19.41 24.28
C ASN A 218 0.38 18.34 23.34
N TYR A 219 1.52 18.58 22.67
CA TYR A 219 2.05 17.68 21.64
C TYR A 219 3.53 17.38 21.84
N THR A 220 3.90 16.13 21.57
CA THR A 220 5.30 15.74 21.36
C THR A 220 5.57 15.70 19.87
N SER A 221 6.66 16.30 19.41
CA SER A 221 6.98 16.39 17.99
C SER A 221 8.46 16.14 17.73
N GLY A 222 8.77 15.67 16.53
CA GLY A 222 10.14 15.40 16.13
C GLY A 222 10.28 15.20 14.62
N PHE A 223 11.52 15.07 14.18
CA PHE A 223 11.88 14.76 12.79
C PHE A 223 12.31 13.30 12.68
N ILE A 224 11.94 12.70 11.56
CA ILE A 224 12.38 11.33 11.22
C ILE A 224 13.24 11.44 9.96
N ASP A 225 14.46 10.94 10.05
CA ASP A 225 15.36 10.85 8.90
C ASP A 225 14.80 9.85 7.87
N ARG A 226 14.77 10.29 6.61
CA ARG A 226 14.35 9.46 5.49
C ARG A 226 15.51 9.22 4.55
N TYR A 227 15.71 7.99 4.11
CA TYR A 227 16.57 7.65 2.99
C TYR A 227 15.85 8.01 1.66
N ALA A 228 15.75 9.31 1.40
CA ALA A 228 15.08 9.84 0.22
C ALA A 228 15.91 10.98 -0.40
N TYR A 229 15.76 11.16 -1.69
CA TYR A 229 16.32 12.32 -2.39
C TYR A 229 15.25 12.94 -3.29
N SER A 230 15.34 14.24 -3.46
CA SER A 230 14.51 14.96 -4.41
C SER A 230 15.30 15.22 -5.70
N TYR A 231 14.63 15.16 -6.83
CA TYR A 231 15.26 15.43 -8.11
C TYR A 231 14.36 16.29 -9.01
N LEU A 232 14.98 17.06 -9.87
CA LEU A 232 14.31 17.76 -10.95
C LEU A 232 14.42 16.94 -12.23
N GLY A 233 13.34 16.26 -12.61
CA GLY A 233 13.25 15.49 -13.85
C GLY A 233 13.09 16.39 -15.06
N MET A 234 13.97 16.25 -16.04
CA MET A 234 13.91 17.00 -17.31
C MET A 234 13.60 16.06 -18.46
N ASN A 235 12.49 16.28 -19.18
CA ASN A 235 12.16 15.47 -20.35
C ASN A 235 13.12 15.79 -21.51
N THR A 236 14.00 14.84 -21.79
CA THR A 236 14.98 14.94 -22.89
C THR A 236 14.55 14.22 -24.17
N LYS A 237 13.41 13.49 -24.14
CA LYS A 237 12.88 12.82 -25.33
C LYS A 237 11.95 13.75 -26.10
N PRO A 238 12.17 13.94 -27.38
CA PRO A 238 11.36 14.85 -28.20
C PRO A 238 10.06 14.23 -28.73
N ASP A 239 9.69 13.01 -28.31
CA ASP A 239 8.69 12.20 -28.97
C ASP A 239 7.26 12.67 -28.71
N GLY A 240 6.53 12.97 -29.78
CA GLY A 240 5.07 12.94 -29.85
C GLY A 240 4.30 14.14 -29.31
N ILE A 241 4.92 15.19 -28.76
CA ILE A 241 4.23 16.37 -28.25
C ILE A 241 4.79 17.63 -28.90
N GLU A 242 3.93 18.47 -29.45
CA GLU A 242 4.25 19.81 -30.02
C GLU A 242 4.73 20.80 -28.95
N ARG A 243 5.61 20.40 -28.06
CA ARG A 243 6.21 21.28 -27.06
C ARG A 243 7.64 21.66 -27.48
N LYS A 244 8.03 22.88 -27.17
CA LYS A 244 9.42 23.34 -27.38
C LYS A 244 10.37 22.40 -26.61
N LYS A 245 11.35 21.85 -27.34
CA LYS A 245 12.28 20.80 -26.86
C LYS A 245 13.47 21.42 -26.10
N PHE A 246 13.20 22.25 -25.09
CA PHE A 246 14.24 22.99 -24.37
C PHE A 246 15.28 22.07 -23.71
N PHE A 247 14.86 20.95 -23.18
CA PHE A 247 15.72 20.06 -22.42
C PHE A 247 16.50 19.04 -23.26
N VAL A 248 16.36 19.07 -24.59
CA VAL A 248 17.25 18.32 -25.48
C VAL A 248 18.64 18.92 -25.46
N ASP A 249 18.75 20.27 -25.37
CA ASP A 249 20.03 20.96 -25.26
C ASP A 249 20.64 20.74 -23.87
N LYS A 250 21.88 20.19 -23.86
CA LYS A 250 22.65 19.94 -22.64
C LYS A 250 22.98 21.25 -21.89
N ASN A 251 23.19 22.36 -22.60
CA ASN A 251 23.52 23.62 -21.97
C ASN A 251 22.36 24.21 -21.19
N VAL A 252 21.13 24.05 -21.70
CA VAL A 252 19.91 24.46 -20.98
C VAL A 252 19.77 23.65 -19.68
N ARG A 253 19.99 22.33 -19.74
CA ARG A 253 19.93 21.47 -18.50
C ARG A 253 21.02 21.90 -17.50
N ARG A 254 22.23 22.19 -17.97
CA ARG A 254 23.33 22.67 -17.11
C ARG A 254 23.04 24.03 -16.50
N ALA A 255 22.49 24.97 -17.29
CA ALA A 255 22.11 26.29 -16.78
C ALA A 255 21.12 26.16 -15.61
N ILE A 256 20.08 25.29 -15.74
CA ILE A 256 19.15 25.04 -14.65
C ILE A 256 19.84 24.38 -13.43
N ALA A 257 20.75 23.43 -13.66
CA ALA A 257 21.48 22.80 -12.55
C ALA A 257 22.30 23.82 -11.74
N TYR A 258 22.82 24.87 -12.36
CA TYR A 258 23.53 25.94 -11.66
C TYR A 258 22.62 26.91 -10.88
N THR A 259 21.33 26.88 -11.09
CA THR A 259 20.35 27.68 -10.30
C THR A 259 19.83 26.96 -9.06
N ILE A 260 20.16 25.67 -8.89
CA ILE A 260 19.79 24.89 -7.69
C ILE A 260 20.87 25.17 -6.63
N PRO A 261 20.48 25.70 -5.46
CA PRO A 261 21.40 26.04 -4.37
C PRO A 261 22.06 24.80 -3.76
#